data_cbb34f1f71b17bb4b6feffc33d178f5f
#
_entry.id   cbb34f1f71b17bb4b6feffc33d178f5f
#
_cell.length_a   1.000
_cell.length_b   1.000
_cell.length_c   1.000
_cell.angle_alpha   90.00
_cell.angle_beta   90.00
_cell.angle_gamma   90.00
#
_symmetry.space_group_name_H-M   'P 1'
#
loop_
_entity.id
_entity.type
_entity.pdbx_description
1 polymer ?
#
loop_
_entity_poly.entity_id
_entity_poly.type
_entity_poly.pdbx_seq_one_letter_code
_entity_poly.pdbx_strand_id
1 'polypeptide(L)'
;GGYASAPVLWSAQRMGVPTIIQEQNSYAGLTNKLLSKRAKRICVAYDGMERFFPKERIVMTGNPLRGRFTADVDNRAEALAYYGLNDSMPVVLVVGGSLGTRTLNEMMKAWIVALNGEASVQVIWQTGKFYEREMQEFLKAHPTKNIWQGAFIDRMDYAYAAADVVISRSGACTVSELCLVAKPTIFVPSPNVSEDHQTKNAMALVEKGAAEIVPDSEAIKRGMAVVLEVVGDERRLESLSENIAKLAISDAAERVVREIENELNKAL
;
A
#
# COMPACT_ATOMS: atom_id res chain seq x y z
N GLY A 1 13.16 11.57 4.15
CA GLY A 1 12.27 12.62 4.65
C GLY A 1 11.98 12.52 6.14
N GLY A 2 11.00 13.25 6.57
CA GLY A 2 10.65 13.37 8.00
C GLY A 2 11.56 14.33 8.77
N TYR A 3 11.16 14.66 10.01
CA TYR A 3 11.85 15.66 10.81
C TYR A 3 13.27 15.23 11.21
N ALA A 4 13.52 13.95 11.40
CA ALA A 4 14.81 13.43 11.87
C ALA A 4 15.95 13.63 10.85
N SER A 5 15.66 13.57 9.56
CA SER A 5 16.66 13.77 8.50
C SER A 5 16.98 15.24 8.22
N ALA A 6 16.08 16.17 8.59
CA ALA A 6 16.19 17.59 8.27
C ALA A 6 17.50 18.22 8.78
N PRO A 7 17.88 18.16 10.08
CA PRO A 7 19.07 18.83 10.57
C PRO A 7 20.36 18.27 10.00
N VAL A 8 20.43 16.95 9.80
CA VAL A 8 21.63 16.30 9.25
C VAL A 8 21.85 16.70 7.80
N LEU A 9 20.83 16.56 6.94
CA LEU A 9 20.94 16.93 5.52
C LEU A 9 21.10 18.44 5.32
N TRP A 10 20.44 19.25 6.12
CA TRP A 10 20.62 20.71 6.08
C TRP A 10 22.06 21.12 6.41
N SER A 11 22.67 20.54 7.46
CA SER A 11 24.06 20.77 7.81
C SER A 11 25.00 20.30 6.71
N ALA A 12 24.81 19.10 6.17
CA ALA A 12 25.58 18.56 5.05
C ALA A 12 25.55 19.53 3.85
N GLN A 13 24.36 20.01 3.48
CA GLN A 13 24.20 20.98 2.39
C GLN A 13 24.91 22.33 2.65
N ARG A 14 24.98 22.78 3.91
CA ARG A 14 25.73 23.99 4.27
C ARG A 14 27.23 23.79 4.21
N MET A 15 27.70 22.59 4.48
CA MET A 15 29.11 22.20 4.39
C MET A 15 29.55 21.87 2.96
N GLY A 16 28.66 21.99 1.96
CA GLY A 16 28.96 21.69 0.57
C GLY A 16 28.92 20.19 0.23
N VAL A 17 28.50 19.34 1.15
CA VAL A 17 28.37 17.89 0.90
C VAL A 17 27.19 17.65 -0.05
N PRO A 18 27.36 16.93 -1.17
CA PRO A 18 26.26 16.56 -2.05
C PRO A 18 25.22 15.73 -1.34
N THR A 19 23.94 16.03 -1.58
CA THR A 19 22.82 15.30 -0.97
C THR A 19 21.85 14.84 -2.02
N ILE A 20 21.28 13.64 -1.80
CA ILE A 20 20.16 13.08 -2.55
C ILE A 20 19.02 12.91 -1.55
N ILE A 21 17.80 13.26 -1.95
CA ILE A 21 16.59 13.06 -1.16
C ILE A 21 15.61 12.17 -1.91
N GLN A 22 14.78 11.44 -1.16
CA GLN A 22 13.74 10.60 -1.73
C GLN A 22 12.38 10.98 -1.14
N GLU A 23 11.40 11.20 -2.01
CA GLU A 23 10.00 11.44 -1.64
C GLU A 23 9.16 10.21 -2.00
N GLN A 24 8.57 9.60 -0.99
CA GLN A 24 7.80 8.37 -1.12
C GLN A 24 6.34 8.60 -1.50
N ASN A 25 5.80 9.77 -1.17
CA ASN A 25 4.39 10.09 -1.31
C ASN A 25 4.12 10.94 -2.54
N SER A 26 2.87 10.94 -3.00
CA SER A 26 2.40 11.79 -4.08
C SER A 26 2.32 13.27 -3.69
N TYR A 27 2.43 13.58 -2.40
CA TYR A 27 2.51 14.94 -1.87
C TYR A 27 3.79 15.11 -1.04
N ALA A 28 4.60 16.07 -1.41
CA ALA A 28 5.91 16.24 -0.80
C ALA A 28 5.83 16.75 0.64
N GLY A 29 6.56 16.09 1.54
CA GLY A 29 6.70 16.52 2.91
C GLY A 29 7.52 17.81 3.05
N LEU A 30 7.26 18.58 4.11
CA LEU A 30 7.92 19.88 4.37
C LEU A 30 9.45 19.78 4.35
N THR A 31 10.01 18.76 4.99
CA THR A 31 11.46 18.51 5.01
C THR A 31 12.04 18.39 3.61
N ASN A 32 11.43 17.56 2.74
CA ASN A 32 11.90 17.38 1.38
C ASN A 32 11.75 18.68 0.55
N LYS A 33 10.67 19.44 0.74
CA LYS A 33 10.50 20.77 0.09
C LYS A 33 11.62 21.73 0.49
N LEU A 34 12.01 21.77 1.75
CA LEU A 34 13.11 22.65 2.22
C LEU A 34 14.46 22.20 1.67
N LEU A 35 14.75 20.89 1.72
CA LEU A 35 16.04 20.33 1.31
C LEU A 35 16.21 20.30 -0.23
N SER A 36 15.11 20.28 -0.99
CA SER A 36 15.12 20.20 -2.47
C SER A 36 15.90 21.33 -3.13
N LYS A 37 15.93 22.50 -2.50
CA LYS A 37 16.62 23.71 -3.00
C LYS A 37 18.13 23.49 -3.22
N ARG A 38 18.74 22.57 -2.47
CA ARG A 38 20.19 22.28 -2.53
C ARG A 38 20.53 20.84 -2.82
N ALA A 39 19.54 19.92 -2.83
CA ALA A 39 19.75 18.55 -3.20
C ALA A 39 20.23 18.43 -4.65
N LYS A 40 21.16 17.54 -4.92
CA LYS A 40 21.66 17.26 -6.27
C LYS A 40 20.64 16.49 -7.09
N ARG A 41 19.99 15.48 -6.46
CA ARG A 41 18.91 14.67 -7.05
C ARG A 41 17.76 14.52 -6.07
N ILE A 42 16.56 14.39 -6.60
CA ILE A 42 15.31 14.21 -5.87
C ILE A 42 14.63 13.00 -6.49
N CYS A 43 14.81 11.86 -5.85
CA CYS A 43 14.16 10.60 -6.22
C CYS A 43 12.69 10.68 -5.82
N VAL A 44 11.78 10.39 -6.74
CA VAL A 44 10.34 10.44 -6.50
C VAL A 44 9.65 9.16 -6.92
N ALA A 45 8.50 8.88 -6.32
CA ALA A 45 7.70 7.69 -6.62
C ALA A 45 6.43 7.99 -7.44
N TYR A 46 6.09 9.24 -7.63
CA TYR A 46 4.87 9.67 -8.33
C TYR A 46 5.17 10.77 -9.36
N ASP A 47 4.34 10.82 -10.39
CA ASP A 47 4.35 11.90 -11.39
C ASP A 47 3.87 13.23 -10.78
N GLY A 48 4.09 14.34 -11.50
CA GLY A 48 3.60 15.67 -11.14
C GLY A 48 4.31 16.29 -9.94
N MET A 49 5.52 15.81 -9.59
CA MET A 49 6.28 16.31 -8.45
C MET A 49 7.02 17.62 -8.74
N GLU A 50 7.04 18.10 -9.97
CA GLU A 50 7.55 19.43 -10.38
C GLU A 50 6.77 20.60 -9.74
N ARG A 51 5.54 20.35 -9.26
CA ARG A 51 4.78 21.32 -8.45
C ARG A 51 5.40 21.58 -7.06
N PHE A 52 6.32 20.72 -6.63
CA PHE A 52 6.98 20.82 -5.32
C PHE A 52 8.50 21.01 -5.42
N PHE A 53 9.11 20.52 -6.50
CA PHE A 53 10.54 20.38 -6.64
C PHE A 53 11.06 20.95 -7.97
N PRO A 54 12.30 21.42 -8.03
CA PRO A 54 12.94 21.82 -9.29
C PRO A 54 12.96 20.65 -10.28
N LYS A 55 12.33 20.83 -11.45
CA LYS A 55 12.12 19.78 -12.46
C LYS A 55 13.42 19.10 -12.89
N GLU A 56 14.48 19.88 -13.07
CA GLU A 56 15.80 19.40 -13.51
C GLU A 56 16.51 18.48 -12.51
N ARG A 57 16.03 18.40 -11.28
CA ARG A 57 16.59 17.54 -10.22
C ARG A 57 15.76 16.32 -9.93
N ILE A 58 14.54 16.24 -10.46
CA ILE A 58 13.62 15.13 -10.25
C ILE A 58 14.08 13.93 -11.06
N VAL A 59 14.08 12.76 -10.41
CA VAL A 59 14.28 11.46 -11.06
C VAL A 59 13.16 10.51 -10.59
N MET A 60 12.44 9.94 -11.54
CA MET A 60 11.42 8.93 -11.27
C MET A 60 12.11 7.60 -10.94
N THR A 61 12.21 7.27 -9.67
CA THR A 61 12.83 6.03 -9.18
C THR A 61 11.84 5.02 -8.67
N GLY A 62 10.67 5.44 -8.24
CA GLY A 62 9.77 4.62 -7.43
C GLY A 62 10.18 4.57 -5.95
N ASN A 63 9.49 3.75 -5.19
CA ASN A 63 9.80 3.48 -3.79
C ASN A 63 10.62 2.20 -3.66
N PRO A 64 11.84 2.24 -3.08
CA PRO A 64 12.57 1.03 -2.73
C PRO A 64 11.78 0.20 -1.72
N LEU A 65 11.47 -1.03 -2.08
CA LEU A 65 10.69 -1.96 -1.26
C LEU A 65 11.59 -3.07 -0.70
N ARG A 66 11.20 -3.62 0.44
CA ARG A 66 11.82 -4.82 0.99
C ARG A 66 11.18 -6.05 0.35
N GLY A 67 12.00 -6.91 -0.21
CA GLY A 67 11.55 -8.14 -0.85
C GLY A 67 11.25 -7.97 -2.33
N ARG A 68 11.09 -9.11 -3.00
CA ARG A 68 10.74 -9.19 -4.42
C ARG A 68 9.27 -9.59 -4.51
N PHE A 69 8.40 -8.61 -4.67
CA PHE A 69 7.02 -8.86 -5.04
C PHE A 69 6.93 -8.81 -6.56
N THR A 70 6.36 -9.84 -7.17
CA THR A 70 6.10 -9.89 -8.61
C THR A 70 4.70 -10.42 -8.86
N ALA A 71 4.09 -9.98 -9.94
CA ALA A 71 2.78 -10.49 -10.36
C ALA A 71 2.80 -11.97 -10.77
N ASP A 72 3.99 -12.49 -11.13
CA ASP A 72 4.19 -13.85 -11.69
C ASP A 72 4.35 -14.94 -10.61
N VAL A 73 3.83 -14.76 -9.42
CA VAL A 73 3.92 -15.81 -8.38
C VAL A 73 2.81 -16.84 -8.65
N ASP A 74 3.14 -17.84 -9.46
CA ASP A 74 2.26 -18.97 -9.83
C ASP A 74 2.19 -20.02 -8.70
N ASN A 75 1.82 -19.56 -7.49
CA ASN A 75 1.68 -20.43 -6.33
C ASN A 75 0.35 -20.22 -5.58
N ARG A 76 -0.72 -19.80 -6.31
CA ARG A 76 -2.04 -19.55 -5.72
C ARG A 76 -2.56 -20.76 -4.93
N ALA A 77 -2.43 -21.97 -5.46
CA ALA A 77 -2.89 -23.19 -4.79
C ALA A 77 -2.17 -23.42 -3.43
N GLU A 78 -0.84 -23.24 -3.42
CA GLU A 78 -0.04 -23.36 -2.21
C GLU A 78 -0.38 -22.24 -1.20
N ALA A 79 -0.58 -21.03 -1.69
CA ALA A 79 -0.97 -19.87 -0.88
C ALA A 79 -2.34 -20.07 -0.23
N LEU A 80 -3.32 -20.54 -0.98
CA LEU A 80 -4.65 -20.88 -0.45
C LEU A 80 -4.55 -21.96 0.64
N ALA A 81 -3.82 -23.05 0.37
CA ALA A 81 -3.61 -24.11 1.34
C ALA A 81 -2.94 -23.63 2.63
N TYR A 82 -1.96 -22.71 2.52
CA TYR A 82 -1.28 -22.12 3.67
C TYR A 82 -2.25 -21.37 4.60
N TYR A 83 -3.24 -20.67 4.04
CA TYR A 83 -4.27 -19.97 4.82
C TYR A 83 -5.49 -20.84 5.16
N GLY A 84 -5.49 -22.12 4.78
CA GLY A 84 -6.65 -23.01 4.98
C GLY A 84 -7.86 -22.62 4.15
N LEU A 85 -7.62 -21.97 3.01
CA LEU A 85 -8.61 -21.53 2.05
C LEU A 85 -8.61 -22.47 0.80
N ASN A 86 -9.53 -22.24 -0.11
CA ASN A 86 -9.64 -23.02 -1.35
C ASN A 86 -10.06 -22.14 -2.54
N ASP A 87 -10.12 -22.69 -3.73
CA ASP A 87 -10.42 -21.94 -4.96
C ASP A 87 -11.92 -21.91 -5.33
N SER A 88 -12.81 -22.20 -4.37
CA SER A 88 -14.26 -22.21 -4.62
C SER A 88 -14.92 -20.84 -4.60
N MET A 89 -14.27 -19.86 -3.97
CA MET A 89 -14.77 -18.48 -3.80
C MET A 89 -13.63 -17.48 -3.89
N PRO A 90 -13.90 -16.24 -4.32
CA PRO A 90 -12.91 -15.17 -4.32
C PRO A 90 -12.34 -14.90 -2.92
N VAL A 91 -11.08 -14.48 -2.87
CA VAL A 91 -10.36 -14.17 -1.65
C VAL A 91 -10.14 -12.66 -1.51
N VAL A 92 -10.59 -12.11 -0.41
CA VAL A 92 -10.38 -10.70 -0.02
C VAL A 92 -9.24 -10.62 0.98
N LEU A 93 -8.22 -9.82 0.69
CA LEU A 93 -7.15 -9.52 1.62
C LEU A 93 -7.44 -8.18 2.33
N VAL A 94 -7.56 -8.21 3.64
CA VAL A 94 -7.80 -7.02 4.48
C VAL A 94 -6.55 -6.70 5.29
N VAL A 95 -5.90 -5.55 4.99
CA VAL A 95 -4.62 -5.16 5.60
C VAL A 95 -4.68 -3.77 6.21
N GLY A 96 -4.53 -3.68 7.53
CA GLY A 96 -4.51 -2.43 8.28
C GLY A 96 -3.10 -1.87 8.59
N GLY A 97 -2.05 -2.55 8.10
CA GLY A 97 -0.66 -2.28 8.50
C GLY A 97 -0.27 -3.00 9.79
N SER A 98 1.02 -2.99 10.15
CA SER A 98 1.60 -3.81 11.23
C SER A 98 0.99 -3.58 12.63
N LEU A 99 0.50 -2.38 12.90
CA LEU A 99 -0.17 -2.05 14.16
C LEU A 99 -1.67 -2.35 14.14
N GLY A 100 -2.22 -2.58 12.96
CA GLY A 100 -3.64 -2.72 12.72
C GLY A 100 -4.38 -1.38 12.60
N THR A 101 -5.62 -1.47 12.18
CA THR A 101 -6.48 -0.29 11.95
C THR A 101 -7.86 -0.56 12.52
N ARG A 102 -8.27 0.29 13.47
CA ARG A 102 -9.58 0.16 14.12
C ARG A 102 -10.72 0.15 13.09
N THR A 103 -10.72 1.08 12.15
CA THR A 103 -11.77 1.20 11.13
C THR A 103 -11.93 -0.07 10.31
N LEU A 104 -10.84 -0.69 9.81
CA LEU A 104 -10.92 -1.93 9.05
C LEU A 104 -11.36 -3.11 9.92
N ASN A 105 -10.93 -3.16 11.16
CA ASN A 105 -11.37 -4.19 12.10
C ASN A 105 -12.88 -4.07 12.40
N GLU A 106 -13.38 -2.87 12.67
CA GLU A 106 -14.81 -2.63 12.89
C GLU A 106 -15.64 -2.88 11.61
N MET A 107 -15.09 -2.56 10.45
CA MET A 107 -15.71 -2.91 9.16
C MET A 107 -15.90 -4.43 9.02
N MET A 108 -14.86 -5.20 9.33
CA MET A 108 -14.93 -6.66 9.30
C MET A 108 -15.92 -7.22 10.32
N LYS A 109 -15.92 -6.70 11.54
CA LYS A 109 -16.92 -7.10 12.57
C LYS A 109 -18.33 -6.84 12.11
N ALA A 110 -18.61 -5.65 11.58
CA ALA A 110 -19.93 -5.28 11.08
C ALA A 110 -20.38 -6.21 9.92
N TRP A 111 -19.48 -6.51 9.00
CA TRP A 111 -19.75 -7.43 7.90
C TRP A 111 -20.03 -8.85 8.39
N ILE A 112 -19.20 -9.41 9.27
CA ILE A 112 -19.37 -10.76 9.82
C ILE A 112 -20.73 -10.91 10.53
N VAL A 113 -21.12 -9.92 11.33
CA VAL A 113 -22.43 -9.93 12.01
C VAL A 113 -23.58 -9.94 10.98
N ALA A 114 -23.41 -9.24 9.87
CA ALA A 114 -24.46 -9.15 8.82
C ALA A 114 -24.57 -10.42 7.96
N LEU A 115 -23.55 -11.30 7.94
CA LEU A 115 -23.53 -12.49 7.07
C LEU A 115 -24.58 -13.55 7.41
N ASN A 116 -25.09 -13.58 8.65
CA ASN A 116 -25.97 -14.67 9.13
C ASN A 116 -25.44 -16.09 8.84
N GLY A 117 -24.11 -16.23 8.73
CA GLY A 117 -23.42 -17.50 8.52
C GLY A 117 -23.06 -17.85 7.07
N GLU A 118 -23.53 -17.10 6.08
CA GLU A 118 -23.22 -17.33 4.66
C GLU A 118 -22.33 -16.23 4.09
N ALA A 119 -21.09 -16.58 3.73
CA ALA A 119 -20.15 -15.68 3.04
C ALA A 119 -20.02 -16.03 1.57
N SER A 120 -20.03 -15.03 0.70
CA SER A 120 -19.76 -15.18 -0.75
C SER A 120 -18.28 -15.04 -1.10
N VAL A 121 -17.43 -14.74 -0.13
CA VAL A 121 -15.97 -14.58 -0.28
C VAL A 121 -15.24 -15.24 0.89
N GLN A 122 -13.99 -15.58 0.66
CA GLN A 122 -13.03 -15.95 1.70
C GLN A 122 -12.21 -14.72 2.09
N VAL A 123 -11.67 -14.69 3.30
CA VAL A 123 -10.94 -13.51 3.78
C VAL A 123 -9.63 -13.88 4.45
N ILE A 124 -8.56 -13.19 4.08
CA ILE A 124 -7.31 -13.12 4.83
C ILE A 124 -7.32 -11.77 5.57
N TRP A 125 -7.42 -11.80 6.89
CA TRP A 125 -7.61 -10.60 7.70
C TRP A 125 -6.45 -10.35 8.66
N GLN A 126 -5.65 -9.32 8.38
CA GLN A 126 -4.64 -8.83 9.30
C GLN A 126 -5.24 -7.82 10.27
N THR A 127 -5.35 -8.21 11.53
CA THR A 127 -5.95 -7.39 12.57
C THR A 127 -5.01 -6.38 13.19
N GLY A 128 -3.70 -6.66 13.16
CA GLY A 128 -2.66 -5.89 13.85
C GLY A 128 -2.51 -6.28 15.32
N LYS A 129 -1.31 -6.07 15.84
CA LYS A 129 -0.93 -6.52 17.19
C LYS A 129 -1.82 -5.97 18.33
N PHE A 130 -2.30 -4.73 18.18
CA PHE A 130 -3.11 -4.11 19.23
C PHE A 130 -4.53 -4.68 19.33
N TYR A 131 -5.05 -5.27 18.26
CA TYR A 131 -6.44 -5.72 18.17
C TYR A 131 -6.57 -7.25 18.12
N GLU A 132 -5.46 -7.97 18.08
CA GLU A 132 -5.45 -9.43 17.89
C GLU A 132 -6.38 -10.14 18.87
N ARG A 133 -6.20 -9.89 20.16
CA ARG A 133 -6.99 -10.56 21.21
C ARG A 133 -8.48 -10.26 21.09
N GLU A 134 -8.83 -8.98 20.90
CA GLU A 134 -10.22 -8.55 20.71
C GLU A 134 -10.86 -9.26 19.51
N MET A 135 -10.14 -9.33 18.38
CA MET A 135 -10.67 -9.94 17.16
C MET A 135 -10.76 -11.46 17.27
N GLN A 136 -9.85 -12.12 17.99
CA GLN A 136 -9.96 -13.54 18.29
C GLN A 136 -11.17 -13.85 19.18
N GLU A 137 -11.42 -13.06 20.22
CA GLU A 137 -12.59 -13.19 21.10
C GLU A 137 -13.89 -12.94 20.31
N PHE A 138 -13.89 -11.96 19.41
CA PHE A 138 -15.01 -11.68 18.53
C PHE A 138 -15.33 -12.86 17.60
N LEU A 139 -14.33 -13.46 16.94
CA LEU A 139 -14.55 -14.62 16.05
C LEU A 139 -14.99 -15.87 16.80
N LYS A 140 -14.58 -16.06 18.06
CA LYS A 140 -15.13 -17.14 18.90
C LYS A 140 -16.62 -16.97 19.18
N ALA A 141 -17.08 -15.74 19.37
CA ALA A 141 -18.49 -15.41 19.59
C ALA A 141 -19.31 -15.41 18.29
N HIS A 142 -18.68 -15.20 17.15
CA HIS A 142 -19.30 -15.16 15.82
C HIS A 142 -18.56 -16.13 14.87
N PRO A 143 -18.70 -17.46 15.06
CA PRO A 143 -18.01 -18.44 14.26
C PRO A 143 -18.36 -18.30 12.77
N THR A 144 -17.36 -18.03 11.95
CA THR A 144 -17.50 -17.82 10.51
C THR A 144 -16.49 -18.69 9.80
N LYS A 145 -16.93 -19.45 8.80
CA LYS A 145 -16.05 -20.23 7.93
C LYS A 145 -15.32 -19.33 6.95
N ASN A 146 -14.21 -19.80 6.41
CA ASN A 146 -13.48 -19.14 5.31
C ASN A 146 -12.83 -17.80 5.68
N ILE A 147 -12.52 -17.58 6.95
CA ILE A 147 -11.76 -16.42 7.42
C ILE A 147 -10.48 -16.90 8.12
N TRP A 148 -9.35 -16.55 7.53
CA TRP A 148 -8.08 -16.59 8.24
C TRP A 148 -7.85 -15.25 8.95
N GLN A 149 -7.46 -15.26 10.22
CA GLN A 149 -7.17 -14.07 11.00
C GLN A 149 -5.81 -14.18 11.67
N GLY A 150 -5.01 -13.13 11.61
CA GLY A 150 -3.74 -13.03 12.31
C GLY A 150 -3.38 -11.58 12.63
N ALA A 151 -2.60 -11.40 13.71
CA ALA A 151 -2.07 -10.08 14.06
C ALA A 151 -1.14 -9.52 12.98
N PHE A 152 -0.39 -10.41 12.34
CA PHE A 152 0.59 -10.09 11.31
C PHE A 152 0.57 -11.17 10.23
N ILE A 153 0.92 -10.80 9.02
CA ILE A 153 1.07 -11.71 7.88
C ILE A 153 2.56 -11.85 7.59
N ASP A 154 3.13 -13.01 7.96
CA ASP A 154 4.55 -13.30 7.73
C ASP A 154 4.84 -13.59 6.24
N ARG A 155 3.91 -14.28 5.58
CA ARG A 155 3.98 -14.64 4.16
C ARG A 155 3.08 -13.72 3.33
N MET A 156 3.50 -12.43 3.25
CA MET A 156 2.76 -11.44 2.47
C MET A 156 2.73 -11.78 0.98
N ASP A 157 3.76 -12.46 0.48
CA ASP A 157 3.82 -13.04 -0.85
C ASP A 157 2.65 -14.02 -1.10
N TYR A 158 2.40 -14.92 -0.16
CA TYR A 158 1.25 -15.86 -0.23
C TYR A 158 -0.09 -15.14 -0.08
N ALA A 159 -0.16 -14.13 0.79
CA ALA A 159 -1.40 -13.36 0.92
C ALA A 159 -1.77 -12.63 -0.38
N TYR A 160 -0.80 -12.05 -1.06
CA TYR A 160 -1.02 -11.46 -2.38
C TYR A 160 -1.32 -12.52 -3.45
N ALA A 161 -0.63 -13.66 -3.47
CA ALA A 161 -0.90 -14.73 -4.43
C ALA A 161 -2.33 -15.29 -4.29
N ALA A 162 -2.82 -15.47 -3.05
CA ALA A 162 -4.17 -15.95 -2.77
C ALA A 162 -5.27 -14.93 -3.08
N ALA A 163 -5.00 -13.63 -2.90
CA ALA A 163 -6.01 -12.58 -2.98
C ALA A 163 -6.47 -12.29 -4.42
N ASP A 164 -7.77 -12.08 -4.59
CA ASP A 164 -8.37 -11.55 -5.82
C ASP A 164 -8.56 -10.03 -5.73
N VAL A 165 -8.80 -9.52 -4.53
CA VAL A 165 -8.93 -8.09 -4.25
C VAL A 165 -8.31 -7.74 -2.90
N VAL A 166 -7.78 -6.55 -2.78
CA VAL A 166 -7.17 -6.04 -1.54
C VAL A 166 -7.93 -4.82 -1.04
N ILE A 167 -8.26 -4.78 0.24
CA ILE A 167 -8.70 -3.56 0.90
C ILE A 167 -7.68 -3.17 1.97
N SER A 168 -7.13 -1.96 1.87
CA SER A 168 -6.02 -1.55 2.73
C SER A 168 -5.92 -0.05 2.96
N ARG A 169 -5.03 0.34 3.88
CA ARG A 169 -4.52 1.71 3.96
C ARG A 169 -3.62 2.04 2.77
N SER A 170 -3.52 3.31 2.42
CA SER A 170 -2.74 3.82 1.27
C SER A 170 -1.38 4.42 1.68
N GLY A 171 -0.66 3.70 2.56
CA GLY A 171 0.74 4.05 2.86
C GLY A 171 1.64 3.88 1.63
N ALA A 172 2.67 4.71 1.51
CA ALA A 172 3.52 4.77 0.31
C ALA A 172 4.09 3.41 -0.12
N CYS A 173 4.63 2.61 0.82
CA CYS A 173 5.16 1.29 0.49
C CYS A 173 4.04 0.33 0.07
N THR A 174 2.91 0.31 0.78
CA THR A 174 1.76 -0.55 0.44
C THR A 174 1.24 -0.27 -0.97
N VAL A 175 1.09 1.01 -1.34
CA VAL A 175 0.68 1.39 -2.69
C VAL A 175 1.66 0.86 -3.74
N SER A 176 2.97 1.02 -3.50
CA SER A 176 3.99 0.55 -4.43
C SER A 176 4.06 -0.99 -4.51
N GLU A 177 3.86 -1.70 -3.40
CA GLU A 177 3.75 -3.16 -3.38
C GLU A 177 2.55 -3.64 -4.20
N LEU A 178 1.38 -3.01 -4.03
CA LEU A 178 0.16 -3.37 -4.75
C LEU A 178 0.28 -3.14 -6.25
N CYS A 179 1.02 -2.11 -6.68
CA CYS A 179 1.36 -1.92 -8.09
C CYS A 179 2.21 -3.08 -8.63
N LEU A 180 3.22 -3.53 -7.86
CA LEU A 180 4.10 -4.64 -8.28
C LEU A 180 3.37 -5.98 -8.41
N VAL A 181 2.43 -6.25 -7.50
CA VAL A 181 1.65 -7.50 -7.52
C VAL A 181 0.38 -7.40 -8.37
N ALA A 182 0.13 -6.26 -9.00
CA ALA A 182 -1.00 -6.03 -9.90
C ALA A 182 -2.37 -6.38 -9.28
N LYS A 183 -2.56 -6.17 -7.97
CA LYS A 183 -3.81 -6.56 -7.30
C LYS A 183 -4.86 -5.45 -7.36
N PRO A 184 -6.09 -5.77 -7.81
CA PRO A 184 -7.24 -4.89 -7.66
C PRO A 184 -7.35 -4.40 -6.23
N THR A 185 -7.44 -3.10 -6.02
CA THR A 185 -7.30 -2.52 -4.68
C THR A 185 -8.36 -1.47 -4.39
N ILE A 186 -8.95 -1.56 -3.19
CA ILE A 186 -9.80 -0.54 -2.59
C ILE A 186 -9.02 0.10 -1.43
N PHE A 187 -8.71 1.37 -1.53
CA PHE A 187 -8.04 2.10 -0.46
C PHE A 187 -9.04 2.69 0.54
N VAL A 188 -8.68 2.56 1.81
CA VAL A 188 -9.32 3.27 2.93
C VAL A 188 -8.25 4.15 3.59
N PRO A 189 -8.04 5.39 3.10
CA PRO A 189 -6.99 6.25 3.61
C PRO A 189 -7.17 6.58 5.08
N SER A 190 -6.07 6.63 5.85
CA SER A 190 -6.12 7.06 7.23
C SER A 190 -6.27 8.58 7.31
N PRO A 191 -7.25 9.12 8.06
CA PRO A 191 -7.39 10.55 8.27
C PRO A 191 -6.34 11.11 9.24
N ASN A 192 -5.65 10.26 10.00
CA ASN A 192 -4.74 10.64 11.08
C ASN A 192 -3.27 10.69 10.63
N VAL A 193 -3.01 11.22 9.43
CA VAL A 193 -1.66 11.34 8.87
C VAL A 193 -1.35 12.77 8.46
N SER A 194 -0.08 13.16 8.56
CA SER A 194 0.35 14.51 8.18
C SER A 194 -0.04 14.82 6.73
N GLU A 195 -0.54 16.04 6.52
CA GLU A 195 -0.83 16.59 5.17
C GLU A 195 -1.77 15.71 4.31
N ASP A 196 -2.54 14.83 4.93
CA ASP A 196 -3.48 13.92 4.26
C ASP A 196 -2.84 13.11 3.11
N HIS A 197 -1.58 12.70 3.31
CA HIS A 197 -0.82 12.05 2.25
C HIS A 197 -1.40 10.69 1.83
N GLN A 198 -2.13 9.97 2.71
CA GLN A 198 -2.75 8.71 2.32
C GLN A 198 -3.88 8.91 1.31
N THR A 199 -4.76 9.89 1.51
CA THR A 199 -5.80 10.22 0.52
C THR A 199 -5.15 10.61 -0.81
N LYS A 200 -4.12 11.43 -0.78
CA LYS A 200 -3.40 11.86 -2.00
C LYS A 200 -2.70 10.70 -2.72
N ASN A 201 -2.10 9.77 -1.97
CA ASN A 201 -1.52 8.55 -2.56
C ASN A 201 -2.59 7.68 -3.24
N ALA A 202 -3.73 7.46 -2.57
CA ALA A 202 -4.84 6.72 -3.16
C ALA A 202 -5.37 7.39 -4.42
N MET A 203 -5.63 8.71 -4.37
CA MET A 203 -6.16 9.46 -5.51
C MET A 203 -5.25 9.43 -6.73
N ALA A 204 -3.92 9.41 -6.55
CA ALA A 204 -2.97 9.28 -7.64
C ALA A 204 -3.15 7.97 -8.47
N LEU A 205 -3.74 6.92 -7.87
CA LEU A 205 -4.10 5.68 -8.56
C LEU A 205 -5.56 5.72 -9.04
N VAL A 206 -6.47 6.24 -8.23
CA VAL A 206 -7.91 6.34 -8.56
C VAL A 206 -8.13 7.17 -9.83
N GLU A 207 -7.45 8.31 -9.97
CA GLU A 207 -7.50 9.17 -11.15
C GLU A 207 -7.02 8.48 -12.45
N LYS A 208 -6.24 7.40 -12.30
CA LYS A 208 -5.77 6.56 -13.42
C LYS A 208 -6.63 5.30 -13.62
N GLY A 209 -7.74 5.16 -12.90
CA GLY A 209 -8.58 3.97 -12.91
C GLY A 209 -7.88 2.71 -12.39
N ALA A 210 -6.82 2.88 -11.56
CA ALA A 210 -5.96 1.81 -11.07
C ALA A 210 -6.32 1.34 -9.64
N ALA A 211 -7.23 2.02 -8.96
CA ALA A 211 -7.73 1.66 -7.64
C ALA A 211 -9.08 2.32 -7.37
N GLU A 212 -9.72 1.87 -6.31
CA GLU A 212 -10.90 2.51 -5.76
C GLU A 212 -10.62 3.08 -4.36
N ILE A 213 -11.51 3.95 -3.89
CA ILE A 213 -11.37 4.59 -2.59
C ILE A 213 -12.69 4.60 -1.83
N VAL A 214 -12.62 4.28 -0.55
CA VAL A 214 -13.71 4.46 0.41
C VAL A 214 -13.19 5.36 1.53
N PRO A 215 -13.84 6.49 1.81
CA PRO A 215 -13.46 7.33 2.95
C PRO A 215 -13.48 6.57 4.28
N ASP A 216 -12.52 6.83 5.16
CA ASP A 216 -12.44 6.16 6.47
C ASP A 216 -13.76 6.24 7.26
N SER A 217 -14.43 7.38 7.22
CA SER A 217 -15.72 7.61 7.88
C SER A 217 -16.89 6.76 7.34
N GLU A 218 -16.76 6.25 6.12
CA GLU A 218 -17.78 5.43 5.47
C GLU A 218 -17.42 3.94 5.46
N ALA A 219 -16.15 3.59 5.74
CA ALA A 219 -15.64 2.24 5.55
C ALA A 219 -16.38 1.18 6.36
N ILE A 220 -16.77 1.47 7.60
CA ILE A 220 -17.52 0.52 8.46
C ILE A 220 -18.85 0.14 7.81
N LYS A 221 -19.54 1.08 7.15
CA LYS A 221 -20.85 0.85 6.55
C LYS A 221 -20.77 0.33 5.12
N ARG A 222 -19.78 0.77 4.34
CA ARG A 222 -19.74 0.57 2.89
C ARG A 222 -18.53 -0.22 2.40
N GLY A 223 -17.46 -0.33 3.21
CA GLY A 223 -16.20 -0.89 2.73
C GLY A 223 -16.36 -2.29 2.15
N MET A 224 -16.96 -3.22 2.89
CA MET A 224 -17.19 -4.58 2.37
C MET A 224 -18.23 -4.63 1.25
N ALA A 225 -19.24 -3.75 1.23
CA ALA A 225 -20.16 -3.69 0.11
C ALA A 225 -19.44 -3.32 -1.21
N VAL A 226 -18.57 -2.31 -1.18
CA VAL A 226 -17.73 -1.94 -2.35
C VAL A 226 -16.81 -3.10 -2.75
N VAL A 227 -16.19 -3.80 -1.78
CA VAL A 227 -15.38 -4.99 -2.06
C VAL A 227 -16.19 -6.05 -2.81
N LEU A 228 -17.41 -6.35 -2.34
CA LEU A 228 -18.28 -7.37 -2.95
C LEU A 228 -18.77 -6.95 -4.34
N GLU A 229 -19.04 -5.66 -4.56
CA GLU A 229 -19.36 -5.12 -5.89
C GLU A 229 -18.18 -5.29 -6.86
N VAL A 230 -16.95 -4.98 -6.43
CA VAL A 230 -15.74 -5.15 -7.25
C VAL A 230 -15.50 -6.63 -7.57
N VAL A 231 -15.59 -7.50 -6.56
CA VAL A 231 -15.39 -8.96 -6.73
C VAL A 231 -16.45 -9.58 -7.65
N GLY A 232 -17.67 -9.05 -7.63
CA GLY A 232 -18.77 -9.54 -8.49
C GLY A 232 -18.70 -9.06 -9.94
N ASP A 233 -17.76 -8.17 -10.28
CA ASP A 233 -17.57 -7.62 -11.63
C ASP A 233 -16.19 -7.97 -12.18
N GLU A 234 -16.11 -9.04 -12.94
CA GLU A 234 -14.86 -9.58 -13.54
C GLU A 234 -14.15 -8.53 -14.42
N ARG A 235 -14.90 -7.76 -15.20
CA ARG A 235 -14.31 -6.70 -16.05
C ARG A 235 -13.68 -5.57 -15.21
N ARG A 236 -14.32 -5.25 -14.09
CA ARG A 236 -13.81 -4.24 -13.16
C ARG A 236 -12.54 -4.71 -12.47
N LEU A 237 -12.49 -5.97 -12.01
CA LEU A 237 -11.29 -6.61 -11.46
C LEU A 237 -10.13 -6.59 -12.47
N GLU A 238 -10.37 -7.04 -13.70
CA GLU A 238 -9.38 -7.07 -14.77
C GLU A 238 -8.85 -5.66 -15.08
N SER A 239 -9.75 -4.69 -15.28
CA SER A 239 -9.37 -3.29 -15.54
C SER A 239 -8.52 -2.68 -14.42
N LEU A 240 -8.88 -2.91 -13.15
CA LEU A 240 -8.11 -2.43 -12.00
C LEU A 240 -6.73 -3.09 -11.96
N SER A 241 -6.64 -4.39 -12.17
CA SER A 241 -5.39 -5.15 -12.22
C SER A 241 -4.46 -4.64 -13.34
N GLU A 242 -4.97 -4.49 -14.55
CA GLU A 242 -4.19 -3.99 -15.68
C GLU A 242 -3.69 -2.56 -15.46
N ASN A 243 -4.54 -1.69 -14.92
CA ASN A 243 -4.17 -0.29 -14.72
C ASN A 243 -3.18 -0.10 -13.58
N ILE A 244 -3.32 -0.83 -12.46
CA ILE A 244 -2.37 -0.74 -11.36
C ILE A 244 -1.02 -1.33 -11.75
N ALA A 245 -0.97 -2.39 -12.56
CA ALA A 245 0.25 -2.98 -13.10
C ALA A 245 1.10 -1.99 -13.91
N LYS A 246 0.46 -1.09 -14.69
CA LYS A 246 1.15 -0.05 -15.48
C LYS A 246 1.93 0.95 -14.62
N LEU A 247 1.64 1.01 -13.32
CA LEU A 247 2.28 1.92 -12.35
C LEU A 247 3.43 1.25 -11.57
N ALA A 248 3.70 -0.03 -11.84
CA ALA A 248 4.74 -0.78 -11.16
C ALA A 248 6.15 -0.30 -11.53
N ILE A 249 7.01 -0.16 -10.53
CA ILE A 249 8.45 0.11 -10.69
C ILE A 249 9.21 -0.93 -9.88
N SER A 250 9.72 -1.96 -10.54
CA SER A 250 10.36 -3.11 -9.89
C SER A 250 11.83 -2.89 -9.52
N ASP A 251 12.50 -1.96 -10.19
CA ASP A 251 13.93 -1.66 -10.06
C ASP A 251 14.20 -0.35 -9.29
N ALA A 252 13.30 0.00 -8.36
CA ALA A 252 13.38 1.28 -7.65
C ALA A 252 14.67 1.44 -6.83
N ALA A 253 15.12 0.38 -6.16
CA ALA A 253 16.35 0.42 -5.37
C ALA A 253 17.58 0.63 -6.27
N GLU A 254 17.66 -0.09 -7.37
CA GLU A 254 18.72 0.02 -8.37
C GLU A 254 18.77 1.41 -9.01
N ARG A 255 17.61 2.00 -9.29
CA ARG A 255 17.53 3.39 -9.79
C ARG A 255 18.09 4.39 -8.80
N VAL A 256 17.75 4.25 -7.52
CA VAL A 256 18.29 5.14 -6.47
C VAL A 256 19.80 4.97 -6.35
N VAL A 257 20.32 3.74 -6.34
CA VAL A 257 21.77 3.46 -6.30
C VAL A 257 22.49 4.08 -7.49
N ARG A 258 21.94 3.94 -8.69
CA ARG A 258 22.50 4.55 -9.92
C ARG A 258 22.61 6.08 -9.81
N GLU A 259 21.63 6.75 -9.22
CA GLU A 259 21.71 8.20 -9.01
C GLU A 259 22.78 8.59 -7.98
N ILE A 260 23.01 7.76 -6.95
CA ILE A 260 24.11 7.96 -5.99
C ILE A 260 25.47 7.82 -6.70
N GLU A 261 25.66 6.76 -7.47
CA GLU A 261 26.89 6.52 -8.24
C GLU A 261 27.18 7.63 -9.26
N ASN A 262 26.14 8.10 -9.98
CA ASN A 262 26.23 9.21 -10.92
C ASN A 262 26.73 10.50 -10.24
N GLU A 263 26.29 10.81 -9.04
CA GLU A 263 26.72 12.00 -8.33
C GLU A 263 28.11 11.84 -7.69
N LEU A 264 28.49 10.64 -7.27
CA LEU A 264 29.84 10.33 -6.79
C LEU A 264 30.88 10.45 -7.93
N ASN A 265 30.60 9.91 -9.10
CA ASN A 265 31.51 9.98 -10.28
C ASN A 265 31.69 11.40 -10.81
N LYS A 266 30.78 12.33 -10.54
CA LYS A 266 30.94 13.76 -10.90
C LYS A 266 31.78 14.54 -9.88
N ALA A 267 31.94 13.98 -8.68
CA ALA A 267 32.70 14.63 -7.60
C ALA A 267 34.17 14.21 -7.56
N LEU A 268 34.52 13.15 -8.31
CA LEU A 268 35.89 12.68 -8.59
C LEU A 268 36.43 13.35 -9.85
#